data_fb9a333abc45152bd1b77243a41891bc
#
_entry.id   fb9a333abc45152bd1b77243a41891bc
#
_cell.length_a   1.000
_cell.length_b   1.000
_cell.length_c   1.000
_cell.angle_alpha   90.00
_cell.angle_beta   90.00
_cell.angle_gamma   90.00
#
_symmetry.space_group_name_H-M   'P 1'
#
loop_
_entity.id
_entity.type
_entity.pdbx_description
1 polymer ?
#
loop_
_entity_poly.entity_id
_entity_poly.type
_entity_poly.pdbx_seq_one_letter_code
_entity_poly.pdbx_strand_id
1 'polypeptide(L)'
;MKTIEEQFEYIRINLASPQRIKEWSQKTLPTGEVIGEVTEPETINYRTHKPEKGGLFCEKIFGPVKNWECACGRYKHRDDEISICETCGVELTESRVRRHRMGYIKLLTPVVHIWYLKGAPSFLASILDSPISRIETIIYSGKEPEQDQEVLKYEDFFPENQVPGFVFGKKRQGVEILYDKLKNIDLKIEIETNRNIMFCSTVTKVVEAAIKRIRIFENFLSTNTRPEWMILQFLPVLPPGIRPMVKLENGRFATSDLNELYRKIIIRNKRLKRLLSVHAPSIVIITEKRMIQESVDTLIDNGKRGSKVVDANRRPLKSLADIIEGKQGRFRQNLLGKRVDYSGRSVIIVGPKLQLNQCGLPYEMAIELFLPFIIYKLLSQGLCHSIKKAKKIIHSNQPFIWYLTKEILSKHPIILNRAPTLHRLGVQAFDPVLVKGRAIQLHPLVCPAFNADFDGDQMAVHIPLSFESQLETRLCLLAPNNFLSPATGEPNIQPSQDMILGFYYLTTHNRLGLKGANNYFSSFQEVLSAYQHKQLKVHSPIWVRYSNELILDNKLEFIKTIIINNNRKLHIYNNLQRKETLEGKLLVQYIRTTPGRIIFNQCLNDILNN
;
A
#
# COMPACT_ATOMS: atom_id res chain seq x y z
N MET A 1 27.53 15.72 -8.28
CA MET A 1 26.32 16.48 -8.67
C MET A 1 25.27 16.24 -7.61
N LYS A 2 24.98 17.25 -6.81
CA LYS A 2 23.84 17.23 -5.88
C LYS A 2 22.58 17.25 -6.74
N THR A 3 21.82 16.17 -6.74
CA THR A 3 20.45 16.18 -7.25
C THR A 3 19.68 17.12 -6.35
N ILE A 4 19.33 18.28 -6.87
CA ILE A 4 18.30 19.14 -6.26
C ILE A 4 17.06 18.27 -6.31
N GLU A 5 16.63 17.74 -5.18
CA GLU A 5 15.29 17.18 -5.02
C GLU A 5 14.34 18.37 -5.22
N GLU A 6 13.76 18.45 -6.41
CA GLU A 6 12.68 19.40 -6.67
C GLU A 6 11.51 18.99 -5.77
N GLN A 7 11.37 19.67 -4.66
CA GLN A 7 10.20 19.57 -3.80
C GLN A 7 9.03 20.24 -4.52
N PHE A 8 8.10 19.43 -5.04
CA PHE A 8 6.87 19.95 -5.63
C PHE A 8 5.72 19.80 -4.63
N GLU A 9 4.91 20.84 -4.53
CA GLU A 9 3.79 20.91 -3.60
C GLU A 9 2.58 20.11 -4.08
N TYR A 10 2.37 20.00 -5.41
CA TYR A 10 1.23 19.30 -5.99
C TYR A 10 1.52 18.72 -7.37
N ILE A 11 0.72 17.73 -7.75
CA ILE A 11 0.73 17.12 -9.09
C ILE A 11 -0.55 17.52 -9.81
N ARG A 12 -0.44 18.09 -11.02
CA ARG A 12 -1.56 18.45 -11.87
C ARG A 12 -1.70 17.46 -13.02
N ILE A 13 -2.90 16.89 -13.18
CA ILE A 13 -3.23 15.98 -14.28
C ILE A 13 -4.04 16.76 -15.32
N ASN A 14 -3.53 16.82 -16.55
CA ASN A 14 -4.14 17.51 -17.68
C ASN A 14 -4.16 16.63 -18.91
N LEU A 15 -4.99 16.99 -19.91
CA LEU A 15 -4.90 16.42 -21.25
C LEU A 15 -3.57 16.83 -21.91
N ALA A 16 -2.90 15.86 -22.54
CA ALA A 16 -1.68 16.12 -23.29
C ALA A 16 -2.01 16.51 -24.73
N SER A 17 -1.50 17.66 -25.16
CA SER A 17 -1.58 18.05 -26.59
C SER A 17 -0.71 17.14 -27.45
N PRO A 18 -1.03 17.00 -28.76
CA PRO A 18 -0.17 16.26 -29.69
C PRO A 18 1.26 16.80 -29.75
N GLN A 19 1.43 18.11 -29.58
CA GLN A 19 2.75 18.75 -29.50
C GLN A 19 3.50 18.32 -28.24
N ARG A 20 2.83 18.29 -27.09
CA ARG A 20 3.41 17.87 -25.83
C ARG A 20 3.90 16.41 -25.85
N ILE A 21 3.14 15.52 -26.50
CA ILE A 21 3.56 14.12 -26.69
C ILE A 21 4.84 14.04 -27.53
N LYS A 22 4.96 14.89 -28.56
CA LYS A 22 6.21 14.99 -29.35
C LYS A 22 7.36 15.52 -28.51
N GLU A 23 7.16 16.57 -27.72
CA GLU A 23 8.19 17.15 -26.84
C GLU A 23 8.76 16.12 -25.86
N TRP A 24 7.91 15.27 -25.28
CA TRP A 24 8.37 14.20 -24.38
C TRP A 24 9.25 13.16 -25.07
N SER A 25 9.05 12.97 -26.35
CA SER A 25 9.56 11.82 -27.11
C SER A 25 10.63 12.20 -28.10
N GLN A 26 10.55 13.40 -28.66
CA GLN A 26 11.50 13.87 -29.68
C GLN A 26 12.77 14.39 -29.04
N LYS A 27 13.89 14.01 -29.64
CA LYS A 27 15.22 14.53 -29.34
C LYS A 27 15.93 14.86 -30.63
N THR A 28 16.51 16.04 -30.70
CA THR A 28 17.42 16.42 -31.77
C THR A 28 18.83 16.00 -31.40
N LEU A 29 19.44 15.18 -32.23
CA LEU A 29 20.86 14.87 -32.11
C LEU A 29 21.70 16.07 -32.56
N PRO A 30 22.99 16.18 -32.14
CA PRO A 30 23.91 17.18 -32.65
C PRO A 30 24.07 17.13 -34.16
N THR A 31 23.76 15.97 -34.78
CA THR A 31 23.73 15.79 -36.24
C THR A 31 22.53 16.44 -36.94
N GLY A 32 21.59 17.05 -36.17
CA GLY A 32 20.36 17.63 -36.70
C GLY A 32 19.22 16.63 -36.94
N GLU A 33 19.45 15.34 -36.77
CA GLU A 33 18.39 14.33 -36.89
C GLU A 33 17.42 14.37 -35.71
N VAL A 34 16.12 14.37 -36.00
CA VAL A 34 15.07 14.27 -35.00
C VAL A 34 14.72 12.79 -34.74
N ILE A 35 14.93 12.35 -33.53
CA ILE A 35 14.68 10.96 -33.12
C ILE A 35 13.51 10.92 -32.13
N GLY A 36 12.77 9.80 -32.11
CA GLY A 36 11.68 9.59 -31.14
C GLY A 36 10.54 8.73 -31.69
N GLU A 37 10.43 8.61 -33.01
CA GLU A 37 9.39 7.80 -33.64
C GLU A 37 9.77 6.32 -33.66
N VAL A 38 8.85 5.48 -33.19
CA VAL A 38 8.97 4.01 -33.25
C VAL A 38 8.22 3.51 -34.46
N THR A 39 8.97 3.01 -35.44
CA THR A 39 8.42 2.57 -36.74
C THR A 39 8.36 1.06 -36.89
N GLU A 40 9.26 0.32 -36.22
CA GLU A 40 9.36 -1.13 -36.36
C GLU A 40 8.64 -1.86 -35.21
N PRO A 41 7.89 -2.94 -35.51
CA PRO A 41 7.19 -3.75 -34.52
C PRO A 41 8.12 -4.68 -33.73
N GLU A 42 9.33 -4.88 -34.21
CA GLU A 42 10.30 -5.80 -33.63
C GLU A 42 10.89 -5.25 -32.32
N THR A 43 11.18 -6.16 -31.40
CA THR A 43 11.71 -5.82 -30.10
C THR A 43 13.22 -6.02 -30.04
N ILE A 44 13.63 -7.27 -30.12
CA ILE A 44 15.04 -7.69 -30.09
C ILE A 44 15.27 -8.71 -31.21
N ASN A 45 16.50 -8.79 -31.67
CA ASN A 45 16.94 -9.87 -32.54
C ASN A 45 17.21 -11.11 -31.69
N TYR A 46 16.44 -12.17 -31.89
CA TYR A 46 16.53 -13.40 -31.08
C TYR A 46 17.86 -14.14 -31.24
N ARG A 47 18.60 -13.91 -32.35
CA ARG A 47 19.92 -14.53 -32.58
C ARG A 47 21.03 -13.78 -31.84
N THR A 48 21.01 -12.45 -31.93
CA THR A 48 22.09 -11.60 -31.38
C THR A 48 21.75 -11.05 -30.00
N HIS A 49 20.51 -11.17 -29.56
CA HIS A 49 19.94 -10.58 -28.33
C HIS A 49 20.09 -9.04 -28.25
N LYS A 50 20.36 -8.38 -29.38
CA LYS A 50 20.46 -6.92 -29.44
C LYS A 50 19.13 -6.30 -29.84
N PRO A 51 18.81 -5.07 -29.34
CA PRO A 51 17.63 -4.33 -29.76
C PRO A 51 17.65 -4.01 -31.27
N GLU A 52 16.50 -4.17 -31.94
CA GLU A 52 16.35 -3.80 -33.33
C GLU A 52 16.26 -2.29 -33.52
N LYS A 53 16.84 -1.79 -34.64
CA LYS A 53 16.82 -0.36 -34.98
C LYS A 53 15.40 0.10 -35.34
N GLY A 54 14.97 1.24 -34.78
CA GLY A 54 13.61 1.77 -34.97
C GLY A 54 12.51 0.99 -34.25
N GLY A 55 12.85 -0.10 -33.52
CA GLY A 55 11.94 -0.94 -32.80
C GLY A 55 11.61 -0.45 -31.39
N LEU A 56 10.78 -1.21 -30.69
CA LEU A 56 10.29 -0.91 -29.33
C LEU A 56 11.40 -0.83 -28.27
N PHE A 57 12.59 -1.38 -28.52
CA PHE A 57 13.74 -1.35 -27.61
C PHE A 57 14.96 -0.63 -28.19
N CYS A 58 14.81 0.08 -29.31
CA CYS A 58 15.88 0.74 -30.03
C CYS A 58 16.79 1.59 -29.13
N GLU A 59 18.10 1.36 -29.21
CA GLU A 59 19.07 2.11 -28.42
C GLU A 59 19.23 3.58 -28.87
N LYS A 60 19.01 3.85 -30.16
CA LYS A 60 19.05 5.22 -30.70
C LYS A 60 17.91 6.07 -30.10
N ILE A 61 16.72 5.51 -29.92
CA ILE A 61 15.54 6.22 -29.39
C ILE A 61 15.57 6.29 -27.86
N PHE A 62 15.78 5.18 -27.19
CA PHE A 62 15.62 5.04 -25.74
C PHE A 62 16.93 5.10 -24.94
N GLY A 63 18.07 5.08 -25.63
CA GLY A 63 19.39 5.08 -24.99
C GLY A 63 20.06 3.70 -24.93
N PRO A 64 21.34 3.65 -24.50
CA PRO A 64 22.15 2.43 -24.50
C PRO A 64 21.66 1.40 -23.48
N VAL A 65 21.91 0.12 -23.77
CA VAL A 65 21.57 -0.99 -22.84
C VAL A 65 22.56 -1.08 -21.69
N LYS A 66 23.85 -0.85 -21.98
CA LYS A 66 24.91 -0.80 -20.97
C LYS A 66 25.43 0.62 -20.82
N ASN A 67 25.94 0.94 -19.63
CA ASN A 67 26.50 2.26 -19.36
C ASN A 67 27.69 2.53 -20.31
N TRP A 68 27.66 3.65 -21.00
CA TRP A 68 28.77 4.13 -21.82
C TRP A 68 29.20 3.19 -22.95
N GLU A 69 28.33 2.30 -23.43
CA GLU A 69 28.56 1.35 -24.51
C GLU A 69 27.59 1.62 -25.67
N CYS A 70 28.07 1.70 -26.90
CA CYS A 70 27.22 1.86 -28.08
C CYS A 70 26.74 0.51 -28.64
N ALA A 71 25.63 0.51 -29.42
CA ALA A 71 25.04 -0.70 -30.00
C ALA A 71 25.99 -1.48 -30.92
N CYS A 72 26.87 -0.78 -31.68
CA CYS A 72 27.84 -1.41 -32.57
C CYS A 72 29.06 -1.97 -31.82
N GLY A 73 29.28 -1.59 -30.57
CA GLY A 73 30.40 -2.06 -29.73
C GLY A 73 31.74 -1.34 -30.02
N ARG A 74 31.75 -0.27 -30.87
CA ARG A 74 32.95 0.51 -31.16
C ARG A 74 33.46 1.26 -29.93
N TYR A 75 32.55 1.85 -29.17
CA TYR A 75 32.84 2.55 -27.92
C TYR A 75 32.33 1.73 -26.74
N LYS A 76 33.23 1.36 -25.79
CA LYS A 76 32.92 0.55 -24.60
C LYS A 76 33.19 1.27 -23.28
N HIS A 77 33.82 2.44 -23.33
CA HIS A 77 34.15 3.24 -22.17
C HIS A 77 33.81 4.69 -22.43
N ARG A 78 33.73 5.49 -21.39
CA ARG A 78 33.49 6.92 -21.48
C ARG A 78 34.73 7.60 -22.07
N ASP A 79 34.57 8.12 -23.26
CA ASP A 79 35.47 9.14 -23.83
C ASP A 79 34.76 10.48 -23.65
N ASP A 80 35.37 11.40 -22.93
CA ASP A 80 34.76 12.70 -22.58
C ASP A 80 34.50 13.58 -23.79
N GLU A 81 35.15 13.31 -24.93
CA GLU A 81 35.03 14.05 -26.18
C GLU A 81 33.89 13.57 -27.10
N ILE A 82 33.42 12.34 -26.96
CA ILE A 82 32.44 11.73 -27.85
C ILE A 82 31.11 11.48 -27.14
N SER A 83 30.12 12.31 -27.43
CA SER A 83 28.77 12.16 -26.88
C SER A 83 27.89 11.19 -27.67
N ILE A 84 28.15 10.98 -28.97
CA ILE A 84 27.35 10.15 -29.89
C ILE A 84 28.25 9.30 -30.77
N CYS A 85 27.88 8.02 -30.93
CA CYS A 85 28.58 7.14 -31.85
C CYS A 85 28.26 7.51 -33.33
N GLU A 86 29.27 7.81 -34.12
CA GLU A 86 29.12 8.16 -35.56
C GLU A 86 28.50 7.03 -36.38
N THR A 87 28.78 5.77 -36.05
CA THR A 87 28.33 4.59 -36.81
C THR A 87 26.90 4.19 -36.55
N CYS A 88 26.46 4.18 -35.27
CA CYS A 88 25.13 3.70 -34.90
C CYS A 88 24.19 4.80 -34.38
N GLY A 89 24.69 6.04 -34.21
CA GLY A 89 23.90 7.18 -33.75
C GLY A 89 23.37 7.05 -32.31
N VAL A 90 23.94 6.14 -31.52
CA VAL A 90 23.55 5.94 -30.11
C VAL A 90 24.35 6.91 -29.25
N GLU A 91 23.65 7.56 -28.33
CA GLU A 91 24.25 8.47 -27.37
C GLU A 91 24.95 7.67 -26.23
N LEU A 92 26.18 8.04 -25.93
CA LEU A 92 26.99 7.42 -24.90
C LEU A 92 26.62 8.04 -23.54
N THR A 93 25.68 7.42 -22.87
CA THR A 93 25.13 7.85 -21.56
C THR A 93 24.93 6.67 -20.64
N GLU A 94 24.47 6.94 -19.42
CA GLU A 94 24.08 5.88 -18.48
C GLU A 94 22.83 5.14 -18.97
N SER A 95 22.77 3.84 -18.75
CA SER A 95 21.60 3.00 -19.10
C SER A 95 20.31 3.39 -18.36
N ARG A 96 20.42 4.16 -17.25
CA ARG A 96 19.27 4.66 -16.49
C ARG A 96 18.31 5.50 -17.32
N VAL A 97 18.81 6.17 -18.38
CA VAL A 97 17.97 6.96 -19.29
C VAL A 97 16.85 6.14 -19.94
N ARG A 98 17.03 4.82 -20.09
CA ARG A 98 15.99 3.89 -20.59
C ARG A 98 14.77 3.76 -19.67
N ARG A 99 14.81 4.27 -18.46
CA ARG A 99 13.65 4.34 -17.54
C ARG A 99 12.81 5.60 -17.74
N HIS A 100 13.38 6.64 -18.36
CA HIS A 100 12.74 7.96 -18.46
C HIS A 100 12.43 8.37 -19.89
N ARG A 101 13.23 7.92 -20.88
CA ARG A 101 13.04 8.30 -22.28
C ARG A 101 11.82 7.63 -22.87
N MET A 102 10.91 8.45 -23.35
CA MET A 102 9.72 8.02 -24.08
C MET A 102 9.95 8.02 -25.58
N GLY A 103 9.15 7.26 -26.31
CA GLY A 103 9.03 7.34 -27.76
C GLY A 103 7.57 7.64 -28.14
N TYR A 104 7.29 7.78 -29.42
CA TYR A 104 5.92 7.90 -29.90
C TYR A 104 5.70 7.08 -31.17
N ILE A 105 4.46 6.68 -31.40
CA ILE A 105 3.99 6.07 -32.65
C ILE A 105 3.10 7.11 -33.33
N LYS A 106 3.43 7.48 -34.56
CA LYS A 106 2.58 8.33 -35.38
C LYS A 106 1.47 7.49 -35.99
N LEU A 107 0.24 7.75 -35.56
CA LEU A 107 -0.94 7.10 -36.13
C LEU A 107 -1.31 7.71 -37.46
N LEU A 108 -1.59 6.87 -38.46
CA LEU A 108 -2.01 7.32 -39.81
C LEU A 108 -3.44 7.87 -39.82
N THR A 109 -4.24 7.44 -38.86
CA THR A 109 -5.59 7.93 -38.64
C THR A 109 -5.75 8.35 -37.18
N PRO A 110 -6.48 9.44 -36.89
CA PRO A 110 -6.78 9.82 -35.53
C PRO A 110 -7.63 8.73 -34.85
N VAL A 111 -7.37 8.49 -33.55
CA VAL A 111 -7.99 7.45 -32.75
C VAL A 111 -8.61 8.08 -31.50
N VAL A 112 -9.84 7.74 -31.19
CA VAL A 112 -10.54 8.25 -30.00
C VAL A 112 -10.04 7.54 -28.76
N HIS A 113 -9.77 8.29 -27.70
CA HIS A 113 -9.38 7.72 -26.42
C HIS A 113 -10.58 7.11 -25.71
N ILE A 114 -10.53 5.80 -25.42
CA ILE A 114 -11.66 5.01 -24.89
C ILE A 114 -12.24 5.53 -23.58
N TRP A 115 -11.44 6.13 -22.70
CA TRP A 115 -11.91 6.67 -21.43
C TRP A 115 -12.89 7.83 -21.59
N TYR A 116 -12.70 8.67 -22.62
CA TYR A 116 -13.62 9.79 -22.89
C TYR A 116 -14.86 9.37 -23.66
N LEU A 117 -14.84 8.20 -24.30
CA LEU A 117 -15.98 7.60 -24.98
C LEU A 117 -16.85 6.76 -24.02
N LYS A 118 -16.24 5.81 -23.32
CA LYS A 118 -16.91 4.81 -22.45
C LYS A 118 -16.85 5.16 -20.96
N GLY A 119 -16.44 6.37 -20.60
CA GLY A 119 -16.52 6.86 -19.23
C GLY A 119 -17.98 7.04 -18.77
N ALA A 120 -18.21 7.07 -17.48
CA ALA A 120 -19.50 7.40 -16.90
C ALA A 120 -19.38 8.70 -16.07
N PRO A 121 -19.80 9.86 -16.58
CA PRO A 121 -20.44 10.15 -17.89
C PRO A 121 -19.45 10.15 -19.07
N SER A 122 -19.96 9.92 -20.29
CA SER A 122 -19.15 10.07 -21.51
C SER A 122 -18.93 11.55 -21.82
N PHE A 123 -17.65 11.96 -21.79
CA PHE A 123 -17.30 13.35 -22.08
C PHE A 123 -17.55 13.72 -23.54
N LEU A 124 -17.23 12.82 -24.48
CA LEU A 124 -17.48 13.05 -25.90
C LEU A 124 -18.97 13.18 -26.21
N ALA A 125 -19.81 12.33 -25.63
CA ALA A 125 -21.24 12.42 -25.79
C ALA A 125 -21.81 13.74 -25.24
N SER A 126 -21.30 14.18 -24.09
CA SER A 126 -21.73 15.44 -23.46
C SER A 126 -21.30 16.67 -24.27
N ILE A 127 -20.09 16.65 -24.86
CA ILE A 127 -19.60 17.79 -25.66
C ILE A 127 -20.31 17.89 -27.01
N LEU A 128 -20.49 16.74 -27.70
CA LEU A 128 -21.09 16.69 -29.03
C LEU A 128 -22.63 16.68 -29.00
N ASP A 129 -23.22 16.67 -27.81
CA ASP A 129 -24.69 16.57 -27.60
C ASP A 129 -25.34 15.44 -28.43
N SER A 130 -24.69 14.29 -28.41
CA SER A 130 -25.08 13.13 -29.21
C SER A 130 -25.11 11.87 -28.38
N PRO A 131 -26.04 10.94 -28.60
CA PRO A 131 -26.10 9.68 -27.88
C PRO A 131 -24.83 8.85 -28.16
N ILE A 132 -24.34 8.16 -27.13
CA ILE A 132 -23.09 7.34 -27.19
C ILE A 132 -23.15 6.34 -28.33
N SER A 133 -24.29 5.69 -28.55
CA SER A 133 -24.50 4.71 -29.62
C SER A 133 -24.23 5.28 -31.02
N ARG A 134 -24.62 6.53 -31.27
CA ARG A 134 -24.39 7.23 -32.55
C ARG A 134 -22.88 7.49 -32.74
N ILE A 135 -22.21 7.99 -31.69
CA ILE A 135 -20.79 8.25 -31.72
C ILE A 135 -19.99 6.93 -31.94
N GLU A 136 -20.39 5.86 -31.27
CA GLU A 136 -19.80 4.54 -31.49
C GLU A 136 -19.98 4.04 -32.92
N THR A 137 -21.15 4.24 -33.50
CA THR A 137 -21.38 3.87 -34.90
C THR A 137 -20.44 4.63 -35.82
N ILE A 138 -20.24 5.92 -35.64
CA ILE A 138 -19.31 6.73 -36.43
C ILE A 138 -17.87 6.23 -36.27
N ILE A 139 -17.44 5.95 -35.04
CA ILE A 139 -16.05 5.52 -34.74
C ILE A 139 -15.75 4.14 -35.34
N TYR A 140 -16.65 3.17 -35.16
CA TYR A 140 -16.36 1.76 -35.48
C TYR A 140 -16.91 1.30 -36.82
N SER A 141 -17.99 1.89 -37.34
CA SER A 141 -18.52 1.53 -38.65
C SER A 141 -18.13 2.51 -39.76
N GLY A 142 -17.62 3.68 -39.40
CA GLY A 142 -17.15 4.68 -40.37
C GLY A 142 -18.26 5.34 -41.16
N LYS A 143 -19.54 5.04 -40.88
CA LYS A 143 -20.71 5.61 -41.56
C LYS A 143 -21.40 6.57 -40.61
N GLU A 144 -21.74 7.76 -41.10
CA GLU A 144 -22.71 8.62 -40.45
C GLU A 144 -24.12 8.02 -40.70
N PRO A 145 -25.02 7.97 -39.69
CA PRO A 145 -26.41 7.62 -39.92
C PRO A 145 -27.06 8.66 -40.83
N GLU A 146 -27.81 8.20 -41.80
CA GLU A 146 -28.33 8.96 -42.96
C GLU A 146 -29.21 10.17 -42.63
N GLN A 147 -29.48 10.48 -41.37
CA GLN A 147 -30.39 11.57 -40.98
C GLN A 147 -29.80 12.99 -40.92
N ASP A 148 -28.47 13.16 -41.06
CA ASP A 148 -27.82 14.47 -41.07
C ASP A 148 -27.01 14.72 -42.35
N GLN A 149 -27.52 14.26 -43.49
CA GLN A 149 -27.08 14.76 -44.76
C GLN A 149 -27.76 16.13 -45.07
N GLU A 150 -27.61 17.09 -44.19
CA GLU A 150 -27.45 18.47 -44.69
C GLU A 150 -26.08 18.52 -45.37
N VAL A 151 -26.19 18.36 -46.63
CA VAL A 151 -25.11 18.56 -47.61
C VAL A 151 -24.60 19.98 -47.39
N LEU A 152 -23.58 20.15 -46.55
CA LEU A 152 -22.65 21.24 -46.75
C LEU A 152 -21.98 20.92 -48.07
N LYS A 153 -22.59 21.46 -49.14
CA LYS A 153 -21.96 21.53 -50.46
C LYS A 153 -20.72 22.36 -50.30
N TYR A 154 -19.57 21.68 -50.15
CA TYR A 154 -18.26 22.30 -50.14
C TYR A 154 -17.84 22.78 -51.56
N GLU A 155 -18.81 22.97 -52.49
CA GLU A 155 -18.55 23.47 -53.82
C GLU A 155 -18.38 24.99 -53.85
N ASP A 156 -18.71 25.73 -52.77
CA ASP A 156 -18.72 27.20 -52.81
C ASP A 156 -17.45 27.87 -52.23
N PHE A 157 -16.41 27.14 -51.82
CA PHE A 157 -15.27 27.76 -51.10
C PHE A 157 -13.89 27.67 -51.76
N PHE A 158 -13.71 27.00 -52.91
CA PHE A 158 -12.44 27.10 -53.67
C PHE A 158 -12.73 27.16 -55.16
N PRO A 159 -12.37 28.26 -55.83
CA PRO A 159 -12.43 28.33 -57.28
C PRO A 159 -11.51 27.25 -57.88
N GLU A 160 -12.06 26.49 -58.81
CA GLU A 160 -11.28 25.61 -59.70
C GLU A 160 -10.22 26.45 -60.42
N ASN A 161 -8.98 26.34 -60.02
CA ASN A 161 -7.80 26.43 -60.89
C ASN A 161 -6.52 26.55 -60.10
N GLN A 162 -5.61 25.68 -60.45
CA GLN A 162 -4.17 25.66 -60.11
C GLN A 162 -3.78 24.70 -58.95
N VAL A 163 -3.60 23.42 -59.28
CA VAL A 163 -2.36 22.66 -59.15
C VAL A 163 -2.55 21.31 -59.85
N PRO A 164 -1.82 20.95 -60.92
CA PRO A 164 -1.91 19.63 -61.53
C PRO A 164 -1.20 18.61 -60.65
N GLY A 165 -1.94 17.65 -60.14
CA GLY A 165 -1.32 16.47 -59.56
C GLY A 165 -1.90 15.80 -58.33
N PHE A 166 -2.97 16.28 -57.69
CA PHE A 166 -3.55 15.56 -56.58
C PHE A 166 -5.04 15.91 -56.37
N VAL A 167 -5.90 15.43 -57.24
CA VAL A 167 -7.36 15.48 -57.00
C VAL A 167 -7.87 14.09 -56.67
N PHE A 168 -7.82 13.72 -55.40
CA PHE A 168 -8.82 12.84 -54.80
C PHE A 168 -9.34 13.55 -53.56
N GLY A 169 -10.48 14.14 -53.67
CA GLY A 169 -11.29 14.58 -52.53
C GLY A 169 -11.52 13.38 -51.61
N LYS A 170 -10.65 13.14 -50.67
CA LYS A 170 -10.84 12.13 -49.62
C LYS A 170 -12.00 12.60 -48.77
N LYS A 171 -13.22 12.06 -49.02
CA LYS A 171 -14.33 12.22 -48.09
C LYS A 171 -13.82 11.78 -46.72
N ARG A 172 -13.73 12.72 -45.77
CA ARG A 172 -13.34 12.40 -44.40
C ARG A 172 -14.38 11.45 -43.84
N GLN A 173 -13.95 10.42 -43.13
CA GLN A 173 -14.83 9.36 -42.65
C GLN A 173 -14.53 8.99 -41.19
N GLY A 174 -15.56 8.65 -40.43
CA GLY A 174 -15.41 8.14 -39.09
C GLY A 174 -14.81 9.16 -38.12
N VAL A 175 -13.71 8.79 -37.45
CA VAL A 175 -13.07 9.60 -36.40
C VAL A 175 -12.57 10.96 -36.92
N GLU A 176 -12.24 11.06 -38.21
CA GLU A 176 -11.77 12.31 -38.80
C GLU A 176 -12.85 13.41 -38.77
N ILE A 177 -14.13 13.03 -38.96
CA ILE A 177 -15.27 13.94 -38.85
C ILE A 177 -15.43 14.43 -37.40
N LEU A 178 -15.31 13.51 -36.44
CA LEU A 178 -15.39 13.87 -35.03
C LEU A 178 -14.27 14.81 -34.60
N TYR A 179 -13.07 14.61 -35.14
CA TYR A 179 -11.92 15.47 -34.90
C TYR A 179 -12.18 16.90 -35.39
N ASP A 180 -12.69 17.04 -36.61
CA ASP A 180 -13.04 18.35 -37.16
C ASP A 180 -14.16 19.03 -36.41
N LYS A 181 -15.21 18.30 -36.03
CA LYS A 181 -16.30 18.82 -35.18
C LYS A 181 -15.74 19.37 -33.85
N LEU A 182 -14.88 18.59 -33.16
CA LEU A 182 -14.27 19.02 -31.89
C LEU A 182 -13.30 20.20 -32.04
N LYS A 183 -12.61 20.30 -33.17
CA LYS A 183 -11.68 21.40 -33.46
C LYS A 183 -12.39 22.72 -33.67
N ASN A 184 -13.58 22.68 -34.28
CA ASN A 184 -14.36 23.85 -34.65
C ASN A 184 -15.27 24.37 -33.52
N ILE A 185 -15.31 23.70 -32.37
CA ILE A 185 -16.09 24.13 -31.21
C ILE A 185 -15.47 25.38 -30.58
N ASP A 186 -16.23 26.47 -30.52
CA ASP A 186 -15.87 27.63 -29.71
C ASP A 186 -16.47 27.47 -28.31
N LEU A 187 -15.59 27.26 -27.32
CA LEU A 187 -15.98 27.01 -25.94
C LEU A 187 -16.80 28.15 -25.30
N LYS A 188 -16.51 29.40 -25.69
CA LYS A 188 -17.22 30.57 -25.12
C LYS A 188 -18.65 30.65 -25.62
N ILE A 189 -18.85 30.47 -26.92
CA ILE A 189 -20.16 30.47 -27.55
C ILE A 189 -21.03 29.33 -26.99
N GLU A 190 -20.44 28.12 -26.85
CA GLU A 190 -21.12 26.98 -26.29
C GLU A 190 -21.55 27.16 -24.81
N ILE A 191 -20.75 27.86 -24.02
CA ILE A 191 -21.12 28.19 -22.64
C ILE A 191 -22.30 29.14 -22.60
N GLU A 192 -22.32 30.18 -23.44
CA GLU A 192 -23.42 31.15 -23.52
C GLU A 192 -24.70 30.48 -24.00
N THR A 193 -24.66 29.66 -25.04
CA THR A 193 -25.80 28.92 -25.55
C THR A 193 -26.39 27.98 -24.48
N ASN A 194 -25.56 27.23 -23.78
CA ASN A 194 -26.03 26.36 -22.72
C ASN A 194 -26.54 27.13 -21.49
N ARG A 195 -26.04 28.32 -21.18
CA ARG A 195 -26.58 29.21 -20.16
C ARG A 195 -27.98 29.70 -20.56
N ASN A 196 -28.18 30.08 -21.82
CA ASN A 196 -29.50 30.48 -22.33
C ASN A 196 -30.48 29.30 -22.25
N ILE A 197 -30.07 28.08 -22.61
CA ILE A 197 -30.90 26.89 -22.47
C ILE A 197 -31.30 26.67 -20.99
N MET A 198 -30.37 26.86 -20.07
CA MET A 198 -30.61 26.72 -18.62
C MET A 198 -31.66 27.73 -18.12
N PHE A 199 -31.65 28.96 -18.64
CA PHE A 199 -32.62 29.98 -18.25
C PHE A 199 -34.00 29.85 -18.93
N CYS A 200 -34.00 29.37 -20.18
CA CYS A 200 -35.24 29.29 -20.96
C CYS A 200 -36.03 27.99 -20.78
N SER A 201 -35.40 26.89 -20.37
CA SER A 201 -36.04 25.58 -20.30
C SER A 201 -36.62 25.31 -18.92
N THR A 202 -37.87 24.80 -18.89
CA THR A 202 -38.59 24.37 -17.67
C THR A 202 -38.37 22.89 -17.34
N VAL A 203 -37.76 22.11 -18.25
CA VAL A 203 -37.54 20.67 -18.10
C VAL A 203 -36.28 20.39 -17.30
N THR A 204 -36.43 19.85 -16.12
CA THR A 204 -35.31 19.58 -15.18
C THR A 204 -34.16 18.78 -15.79
N LYS A 205 -34.44 17.75 -16.60
CA LYS A 205 -33.43 16.93 -17.28
C LYS A 205 -32.57 17.72 -18.28
N VAL A 206 -33.18 18.66 -19.00
CA VAL A 206 -32.45 19.51 -19.96
C VAL A 206 -31.54 20.49 -19.22
N VAL A 207 -32.04 21.07 -18.13
CA VAL A 207 -31.26 21.98 -17.28
C VAL A 207 -30.06 21.25 -16.66
N GLU A 208 -30.24 20.05 -16.12
CA GLU A 208 -29.13 19.25 -15.58
C GLU A 208 -28.09 18.89 -16.63
N ALA A 209 -28.53 18.57 -17.86
CA ALA A 209 -27.61 18.29 -18.97
C ALA A 209 -26.81 19.55 -19.35
N ALA A 210 -27.46 20.69 -19.46
CA ALA A 210 -26.82 21.98 -19.74
C ALA A 210 -25.82 22.37 -18.65
N ILE A 211 -26.15 22.19 -17.37
CA ILE A 211 -25.21 22.44 -16.25
C ILE A 211 -23.98 21.55 -16.35
N LYS A 212 -24.14 20.26 -16.66
CA LYS A 212 -23.00 19.34 -16.84
C LYS A 212 -22.09 19.76 -18.00
N ARG A 213 -22.70 20.20 -19.14
CA ARG A 213 -21.92 20.70 -20.29
C ARG A 213 -21.18 21.99 -19.95
N ILE A 214 -21.81 22.94 -19.31
CA ILE A 214 -21.16 24.20 -18.87
C ILE A 214 -19.93 23.88 -18.00
N ARG A 215 -20.07 23.02 -17.00
CA ARG A 215 -18.94 22.63 -16.15
C ARG A 215 -17.77 22.03 -16.93
N ILE A 216 -18.06 21.20 -17.94
CA ILE A 216 -17.03 20.61 -18.79
C ILE A 216 -16.32 21.71 -19.60
N PHE A 217 -17.05 22.61 -20.24
CA PHE A 217 -16.48 23.68 -21.04
C PHE A 217 -15.70 24.70 -20.20
N GLU A 218 -16.21 25.08 -19.02
CA GLU A 218 -15.48 25.94 -18.09
C GLU A 218 -14.18 25.30 -17.61
N ASN A 219 -14.17 23.98 -17.37
CA ASN A 219 -12.95 23.26 -17.03
C ASN A 219 -11.93 23.27 -18.20
N PHE A 220 -12.37 23.12 -19.45
CA PHE A 220 -11.49 23.24 -20.60
C PHE A 220 -10.87 24.65 -20.71
N LEU A 221 -11.64 25.70 -20.45
CA LEU A 221 -11.14 27.08 -20.45
C LEU A 221 -10.15 27.32 -19.31
N SER A 222 -10.48 26.91 -18.09
CA SER A 222 -9.64 27.13 -16.91
C SER A 222 -8.30 26.37 -16.98
N THR A 223 -8.29 25.22 -17.65
CA THR A 223 -7.07 24.39 -17.83
C THR A 223 -6.32 24.70 -19.10
N ASN A 224 -6.82 25.58 -19.95
CA ASN A 224 -6.24 25.91 -21.26
C ASN A 224 -6.06 24.67 -22.16
N THR A 225 -7.02 23.73 -22.10
CA THR A 225 -7.02 22.50 -22.89
C THR A 225 -8.06 22.55 -23.99
N ARG A 226 -7.83 21.82 -25.08
CA ARG A 226 -8.76 21.79 -26.21
C ARG A 226 -9.49 20.45 -26.28
N PRO A 227 -10.79 20.42 -26.64
CA PRO A 227 -11.55 19.18 -26.76
C PRO A 227 -10.97 18.19 -27.80
N GLU A 228 -10.35 18.70 -28.86
CA GLU A 228 -9.71 17.88 -29.90
C GLU A 228 -8.58 16.96 -29.37
N TRP A 229 -7.98 17.29 -28.20
CA TRP A 229 -6.92 16.48 -27.60
C TRP A 229 -7.41 15.15 -27.03
N MET A 230 -8.73 14.94 -26.94
CA MET A 230 -9.31 13.64 -26.60
C MET A 230 -9.19 12.63 -27.75
N ILE A 231 -8.78 13.09 -28.94
CA ILE A 231 -8.51 12.25 -30.09
C ILE A 231 -6.99 12.21 -30.31
N LEU A 232 -6.43 11.01 -30.25
CA LEU A 232 -5.00 10.77 -30.32
C LEU A 232 -4.53 10.73 -31.79
N GLN A 233 -3.55 11.56 -32.12
CA GLN A 233 -2.79 11.50 -33.39
C GLN A 233 -1.42 10.84 -33.18
N PHE A 234 -0.85 11.02 -31.99
CA PHE A 234 0.41 10.43 -31.56
C PHE A 234 0.16 9.59 -30.31
N LEU A 235 0.61 8.36 -30.33
CA LEU A 235 0.51 7.46 -29.20
C LEU A 235 1.86 7.43 -28.46
N PRO A 236 1.92 7.80 -27.18
CA PRO A 236 3.16 7.74 -26.42
C PRO A 236 3.58 6.29 -26.18
N VAL A 237 4.85 6.00 -26.33
CA VAL A 237 5.45 4.68 -26.04
C VAL A 237 6.25 4.79 -24.75
N LEU A 238 5.88 3.99 -23.77
CA LEU A 238 6.53 3.97 -22.47
C LEU A 238 8.01 3.57 -22.58
N PRO A 239 8.86 4.04 -21.66
CA PRO A 239 10.27 3.66 -21.61
C PRO A 239 10.47 2.14 -21.48
N PRO A 240 11.50 1.54 -22.10
CA PRO A 240 11.77 0.11 -22.02
C PRO A 240 11.99 -0.42 -20.60
N GLY A 241 12.51 0.42 -19.70
CA GLY A 241 12.72 0.06 -18.29
C GLY A 241 11.44 -0.24 -17.51
N ILE A 242 10.28 0.31 -17.96
CA ILE A 242 8.96 0.06 -17.34
C ILE A 242 8.27 -1.18 -17.95
N ARG A 243 8.63 -1.57 -19.17
CA ARG A 243 8.12 -2.75 -19.90
C ARG A 243 9.23 -3.71 -20.29
N PRO A 244 9.99 -4.25 -19.34
CA PRO A 244 11.20 -5.00 -19.61
C PRO A 244 10.92 -6.32 -20.35
N MET A 245 11.96 -6.80 -21.03
CA MET A 245 12.05 -8.15 -21.58
C MET A 245 13.23 -8.85 -20.92
N VAL A 246 12.98 -9.95 -20.23
CA VAL A 246 13.97 -10.68 -19.44
C VAL A 246 14.18 -12.06 -20.05
N LYS A 247 15.44 -12.46 -20.22
CA LYS A 247 15.80 -13.81 -20.66
C LYS A 247 15.73 -14.76 -19.44
N LEU A 248 14.97 -15.83 -19.58
CA LEU A 248 14.89 -16.92 -18.60
C LEU A 248 16.03 -17.93 -18.84
N GLU A 249 16.36 -18.73 -17.81
CA GLU A 249 17.41 -19.74 -17.86
C GLU A 249 17.23 -20.74 -19.01
N ASN A 250 16.00 -21.04 -19.39
CA ASN A 250 15.66 -21.97 -20.49
C ASN A 250 15.76 -21.34 -21.89
N GLY A 251 16.42 -20.18 -22.05
CA GLY A 251 16.53 -19.50 -23.34
C GLY A 251 15.25 -18.80 -23.83
N ARG A 252 14.14 -18.89 -23.09
CA ARG A 252 12.88 -18.20 -23.39
C ARG A 252 12.92 -16.77 -22.85
N PHE A 253 12.12 -15.90 -23.44
CA PHE A 253 11.99 -14.53 -22.99
C PHE A 253 10.65 -14.32 -22.29
N ALA A 254 10.68 -13.73 -21.09
CA ALA A 254 9.50 -13.18 -20.43
C ALA A 254 9.40 -11.70 -20.82
N THR A 255 8.24 -11.29 -21.29
CA THR A 255 7.99 -9.91 -21.72
C THR A 255 6.75 -9.34 -21.07
N SER A 256 6.70 -8.03 -20.90
CA SER A 256 5.49 -7.33 -20.51
C SER A 256 4.43 -7.41 -21.61
N ASP A 257 3.16 -7.60 -21.22
CA ASP A 257 2.02 -7.66 -22.15
C ASP A 257 1.90 -6.38 -22.99
N LEU A 258 2.36 -5.23 -22.49
CA LEU A 258 2.39 -3.96 -23.22
C LEU A 258 3.19 -4.03 -24.51
N ASN A 259 4.28 -4.79 -24.54
CA ASN A 259 5.10 -4.93 -25.74
C ASN A 259 4.33 -5.58 -26.88
N GLU A 260 3.51 -6.59 -26.56
CA GLU A 260 2.66 -7.24 -27.56
C GLU A 260 1.54 -6.33 -28.06
N LEU A 261 0.94 -5.53 -27.14
CA LEU A 261 -0.07 -4.55 -27.52
C LEU A 261 0.49 -3.45 -28.42
N TYR A 262 1.65 -2.87 -28.09
CA TYR A 262 2.33 -1.91 -28.98
C TYR A 262 2.70 -2.52 -30.31
N ARG A 263 3.22 -3.75 -30.33
CA ARG A 263 3.56 -4.47 -31.55
C ARG A 263 2.35 -4.61 -32.47
N LYS A 264 1.19 -5.00 -31.95
CA LYS A 264 -0.06 -5.10 -32.73
C LYS A 264 -0.43 -3.76 -33.35
N ILE A 265 -0.34 -2.67 -32.63
CA ILE A 265 -0.65 -1.32 -33.13
C ILE A 265 0.30 -0.95 -34.29
N ILE A 266 1.60 -1.16 -34.14
CA ILE A 266 2.58 -0.84 -35.18
C ILE A 266 2.34 -1.68 -36.45
N ILE A 267 2.08 -2.98 -36.30
CA ILE A 267 1.77 -3.87 -37.43
C ILE A 267 0.53 -3.39 -38.18
N ARG A 268 -0.55 -3.08 -37.46
CA ARG A 268 -1.81 -2.56 -38.04
C ARG A 268 -1.56 -1.21 -38.76
N ASN A 269 -0.82 -0.31 -38.14
CA ASN A 269 -0.50 0.99 -38.72
C ASN A 269 0.34 0.85 -40.01
N LYS A 270 1.33 -0.06 -40.04
CA LYS A 270 2.10 -0.40 -41.25
C LYS A 270 1.23 -1.02 -42.35
N ARG A 271 0.31 -1.92 -41.94
CA ARG A 271 -0.63 -2.54 -42.89
C ARG A 271 -1.55 -1.49 -43.53
N LEU A 272 -2.09 -0.58 -42.70
CA LEU A 272 -2.88 0.54 -43.22
C LEU A 272 -2.08 1.41 -44.21
N LYS A 273 -0.80 1.72 -43.89
CA LYS A 273 0.09 2.48 -44.81
C LYS A 273 0.21 1.78 -46.15
N ARG A 274 0.42 0.46 -46.15
CA ARG A 274 0.51 -0.35 -47.38
C ARG A 274 -0.82 -0.36 -48.14
N LEU A 275 -1.96 -0.52 -47.48
CA LEU A 275 -3.29 -0.52 -48.10
C LEU A 275 -3.60 0.83 -48.74
N LEU A 276 -3.19 1.93 -48.13
CA LEU A 276 -3.35 3.27 -48.67
C LEU A 276 -2.43 3.49 -49.90
N SER A 277 -1.20 2.94 -49.92
CA SER A 277 -0.30 3.05 -51.05
C SER A 277 -0.74 2.22 -52.28
N VAL A 278 -1.45 1.11 -52.06
CA VAL A 278 -2.00 0.23 -53.09
C VAL A 278 -3.41 0.67 -53.57
N HIS A 279 -3.96 1.74 -52.97
CA HIS A 279 -5.33 2.22 -53.28
C HIS A 279 -6.41 1.12 -53.11
N ALA A 280 -6.31 0.39 -51.99
CA ALA A 280 -7.23 -0.68 -51.67
C ALA A 280 -8.71 -0.19 -51.55
N PRO A 281 -9.73 -1.08 -51.76
CA PRO A 281 -11.14 -0.71 -51.63
C PRO A 281 -11.46 -0.05 -50.28
N SER A 282 -12.37 0.92 -50.26
CA SER A 282 -12.74 1.72 -49.07
C SER A 282 -13.17 0.85 -47.87
N ILE A 283 -13.89 -0.26 -48.13
CA ILE A 283 -14.36 -1.19 -47.08
C ILE A 283 -13.16 -1.80 -46.33
N VAL A 284 -12.08 -2.18 -47.04
CA VAL A 284 -10.88 -2.76 -46.43
C VAL A 284 -10.16 -1.70 -45.58
N ILE A 285 -10.07 -0.47 -46.11
CA ILE A 285 -9.45 0.66 -45.39
C ILE A 285 -10.24 0.96 -44.10
N ILE A 286 -11.56 1.03 -44.16
CA ILE A 286 -12.43 1.28 -42.99
C ILE A 286 -12.25 0.17 -41.95
N THR A 287 -12.21 -1.09 -42.40
CA THR A 287 -12.01 -2.24 -41.49
C THR A 287 -10.64 -2.15 -40.78
N GLU A 288 -9.58 -1.78 -41.50
CA GLU A 288 -8.25 -1.67 -40.87
C GLU A 288 -8.15 -0.43 -39.94
N LYS A 289 -8.79 0.71 -40.29
CA LYS A 289 -8.94 1.85 -39.39
C LYS A 289 -9.64 1.46 -38.08
N ARG A 290 -10.74 0.71 -38.18
CA ARG A 290 -11.45 0.14 -37.02
C ARG A 290 -10.54 -0.76 -36.19
N MET A 291 -9.75 -1.63 -36.81
CA MET A 291 -8.83 -2.53 -36.10
C MET A 291 -7.71 -1.79 -35.38
N ILE A 292 -7.25 -0.64 -35.93
CA ILE A 292 -6.30 0.23 -35.23
C ILE A 292 -6.95 0.84 -34.00
N GLN A 293 -8.19 1.37 -34.12
CA GLN A 293 -8.94 1.88 -32.99
C GLN A 293 -9.09 0.83 -31.89
N GLU A 294 -9.51 -0.38 -32.23
CA GLU A 294 -9.65 -1.51 -31.28
C GLU A 294 -8.33 -1.89 -30.62
N SER A 295 -7.21 -1.83 -31.36
CA SER A 295 -5.88 -2.15 -30.81
C SER A 295 -5.40 -1.07 -29.83
N VAL A 296 -5.73 0.19 -30.06
CA VAL A 296 -5.42 1.29 -29.14
C VAL A 296 -6.34 1.22 -27.92
N ASP A 297 -7.61 0.91 -28.11
CA ASP A 297 -8.56 0.72 -27.01
C ASP A 297 -8.08 -0.39 -26.05
N THR A 298 -7.61 -1.52 -26.58
CA THR A 298 -7.07 -2.62 -25.78
C THR A 298 -5.76 -2.27 -25.07
N LEU A 299 -4.93 -1.40 -25.64
CA LEU A 299 -3.73 -0.91 -24.97
C LEU A 299 -4.08 -0.04 -23.76
N ILE A 300 -5.08 0.84 -23.92
CA ILE A 300 -5.47 1.77 -22.84
C ILE A 300 -6.26 1.05 -21.77
N ASP A 301 -7.32 0.32 -22.14
CA ASP A 301 -8.22 -0.38 -21.20
C ASP A 301 -8.81 -1.64 -21.83
N ASN A 302 -8.23 -2.79 -21.52
CA ASN A 302 -8.63 -4.08 -22.09
C ASN A 302 -9.91 -4.60 -21.43
N GLY A 303 -11.01 -4.67 -22.19
CA GLY A 303 -12.32 -5.15 -21.74
C GLY A 303 -13.36 -4.07 -21.53
N LYS A 304 -13.03 -2.78 -21.69
CA LYS A 304 -13.99 -1.67 -21.59
C LYS A 304 -15.08 -1.73 -22.66
N ARG A 305 -14.76 -2.28 -23.84
CA ARG A 305 -15.68 -2.38 -24.99
C ARG A 305 -16.40 -3.71 -25.13
N GLY A 306 -16.01 -4.74 -24.42
CA GLY A 306 -16.60 -6.09 -24.58
C GLY A 306 -15.69 -7.19 -24.07
N SER A 307 -15.50 -8.25 -24.84
CA SER A 307 -14.62 -9.35 -24.45
C SER A 307 -13.17 -8.89 -24.38
N LYS A 308 -12.47 -9.31 -23.32
CA LYS A 308 -11.04 -9.03 -23.16
C LYS A 308 -10.22 -9.73 -24.23
N VAL A 309 -9.24 -9.02 -24.77
CA VAL A 309 -8.23 -9.63 -25.66
C VAL A 309 -7.31 -10.50 -24.81
N VAL A 310 -7.14 -11.74 -25.25
CA VAL A 310 -6.39 -12.78 -24.54
C VAL A 310 -5.13 -13.18 -25.31
N ASP A 311 -4.18 -13.74 -24.61
CA ASP A 311 -2.99 -14.40 -25.15
C ASP A 311 -3.32 -15.80 -25.68
N ALA A 312 -2.37 -16.47 -26.32
CA ALA A 312 -2.49 -17.84 -26.80
C ALA A 312 -2.95 -18.83 -25.71
N ASN A 313 -2.61 -18.57 -24.46
CA ASN A 313 -3.01 -19.34 -23.28
C ASN A 313 -4.36 -18.92 -22.67
N ARG A 314 -5.17 -18.13 -23.39
CA ARG A 314 -6.46 -17.56 -22.93
C ARG A 314 -6.36 -16.65 -21.69
N ARG A 315 -5.16 -16.18 -21.34
CA ARG A 315 -4.96 -15.19 -20.28
C ARG A 315 -5.24 -13.79 -20.82
N PRO A 316 -6.03 -12.94 -20.15
CA PRO A 316 -6.24 -11.56 -20.58
C PRO A 316 -4.92 -10.78 -20.51
N LEU A 317 -4.63 -10.03 -21.58
CA LEU A 317 -3.45 -9.15 -21.62
C LEU A 317 -3.68 -7.95 -20.73
N LYS A 318 -2.66 -7.59 -19.92
CA LYS A 318 -2.71 -6.42 -19.04
C LYS A 318 -2.56 -5.14 -19.84
N SER A 319 -3.58 -4.28 -19.76
CA SER A 319 -3.58 -2.93 -20.35
C SER A 319 -2.89 -1.89 -19.46
N LEU A 320 -2.78 -0.65 -19.94
CA LEU A 320 -2.27 0.48 -19.14
C LEU A 320 -3.15 0.75 -17.92
N ALA A 321 -4.48 0.66 -18.06
CA ALA A 321 -5.43 0.79 -16.95
C ALA A 321 -5.22 -0.29 -15.90
N ASP A 322 -5.05 -1.55 -16.30
CA ASP A 322 -4.80 -2.68 -15.39
C ASP A 322 -3.49 -2.56 -14.60
N ILE A 323 -2.49 -1.84 -15.15
CA ILE A 323 -1.23 -1.58 -14.44
C ILE A 323 -1.42 -0.55 -13.31
N ILE A 324 -2.36 0.37 -13.47
CA ILE A 324 -2.62 1.47 -12.53
C ILE A 324 -3.71 1.08 -11.54
N GLU A 325 -4.82 0.56 -12.05
CA GLU A 325 -6.04 0.20 -11.32
C GLU A 325 -6.03 -1.23 -10.76
N GLY A 326 -6.94 -1.48 -9.82
CA GLY A 326 -7.23 -2.82 -9.27
C GLY A 326 -6.29 -3.26 -8.15
N LYS A 327 -6.52 -4.49 -7.65
CA LYS A 327 -5.78 -5.07 -6.51
C LYS A 327 -4.28 -5.24 -6.79
N GLN A 328 -3.93 -5.51 -8.06
CA GLN A 328 -2.55 -5.69 -8.53
C GLN A 328 -2.00 -4.44 -9.23
N GLY A 329 -2.76 -3.33 -9.23
CA GLY A 329 -2.33 -2.08 -9.82
C GLY A 329 -1.29 -1.34 -8.99
N ARG A 330 -0.63 -0.37 -9.64
CA ARG A 330 0.47 0.42 -9.05
C ARG A 330 0.05 1.14 -7.76
N PHE A 331 -1.14 1.72 -7.74
CA PHE A 331 -1.63 2.43 -6.56
C PHE A 331 -1.77 1.51 -5.36
N ARG A 332 -2.49 0.41 -5.50
CA ARG A 332 -2.80 -0.50 -4.39
C ARG A 332 -1.62 -1.37 -3.96
N GLN A 333 -0.82 -1.83 -4.92
CA GLN A 333 0.27 -2.78 -4.66
C GLN A 333 1.60 -2.12 -4.28
N ASN A 334 1.89 -0.92 -4.82
CA ASN A 334 3.22 -0.33 -4.71
C ASN A 334 3.26 1.08 -4.09
N LEU A 335 2.14 1.83 -4.10
CA LEU A 335 2.10 3.18 -3.55
C LEU A 335 1.43 3.25 -2.18
N LEU A 336 0.24 2.64 -2.01
CA LEU A 336 -0.45 2.59 -0.72
C LEU A 336 0.23 1.66 0.28
N GLY A 337 0.97 0.67 -0.20
CA GLY A 337 1.75 -0.24 0.63
C GLY A 337 2.94 -0.77 -0.14
N LYS A 338 4.09 -0.89 0.53
CA LYS A 338 5.33 -1.42 -0.05
C LYS A 338 5.86 -2.53 0.85
N ARG A 339 6.62 -3.46 0.26
CA ARG A 339 7.46 -4.37 1.03
C ARG A 339 8.63 -3.57 1.59
N VAL A 340 8.90 -3.72 2.87
CA VAL A 340 9.93 -2.96 3.58
C VAL A 340 11.02 -3.90 4.08
N ASP A 341 12.25 -3.38 4.10
CA ASP A 341 13.40 -4.06 4.73
C ASP A 341 13.30 -3.96 6.26
N TYR A 342 14.16 -4.63 6.97
CA TYR A 342 14.18 -4.70 8.44
C TYR A 342 12.85 -5.18 9.03
N SER A 343 12.25 -6.13 8.37
CA SER A 343 11.00 -6.77 8.81
C SER A 343 11.11 -8.29 8.73
N GLY A 344 10.42 -8.96 9.62
CA GLY A 344 10.37 -10.41 9.68
C GLY A 344 8.99 -10.89 10.11
N ARG A 345 8.75 -12.19 10.03
CA ARG A 345 7.49 -12.79 10.43
C ARG A 345 7.74 -14.13 11.11
N SER A 346 7.03 -14.37 12.22
CA SER A 346 7.09 -15.65 12.92
C SER A 346 5.78 -15.96 13.64
N VAL A 347 5.63 -17.20 14.06
CA VAL A 347 4.51 -17.66 14.88
C VAL A 347 4.59 -17.04 16.27
N ILE A 348 3.45 -16.78 16.91
CA ILE A 348 3.36 -16.25 18.26
C ILE A 348 3.04 -17.35 19.26
N ILE A 349 3.58 -17.19 20.46
CA ILE A 349 3.28 -18.03 21.64
C ILE A 349 3.08 -17.15 22.86
N VAL A 350 2.42 -17.69 23.87
CA VAL A 350 2.17 -16.99 25.12
C VAL A 350 3.47 -16.78 25.91
N GLY A 351 3.67 -15.56 26.43
CA GLY A 351 4.79 -15.17 27.29
C GLY A 351 4.31 -14.60 28.64
N PRO A 352 3.84 -15.42 29.59
CA PRO A 352 3.22 -14.90 30.83
C PRO A 352 4.20 -14.23 31.79
N LYS A 353 5.50 -14.44 31.60
CA LYS A 353 6.58 -13.84 32.43
C LYS A 353 7.07 -12.49 31.91
N LEU A 354 6.63 -12.08 30.73
CA LEU A 354 6.97 -10.79 30.14
C LEU A 354 6.23 -9.67 30.85
N GLN A 355 6.85 -8.49 30.90
CA GLN A 355 6.14 -7.27 31.28
C GLN A 355 5.24 -6.80 30.12
N LEU A 356 4.29 -5.92 30.40
CA LEU A 356 3.33 -5.44 29.41
C LEU A 356 3.99 -4.70 28.23
N ASN A 357 5.11 -4.02 28.50
CA ASN A 357 5.91 -3.33 27.49
C ASN A 357 6.89 -4.24 26.75
N GLN A 358 7.02 -5.52 27.13
CA GLN A 358 8.03 -6.43 26.60
C GLN A 358 7.43 -7.45 25.64
N CYS A 359 8.23 -7.84 24.65
CA CYS A 359 7.97 -9.01 23.82
C CYS A 359 9.23 -9.88 23.70
N GLY A 360 9.03 -11.18 23.59
CA GLY A 360 10.12 -12.13 23.39
C GLY A 360 10.44 -12.26 21.90
N LEU A 361 11.66 -11.88 21.49
CA LEU A 361 12.11 -12.01 20.11
C LEU A 361 13.05 -13.21 19.97
N PRO A 362 12.84 -14.14 19.02
CA PRO A 362 13.74 -15.24 18.72
C PRO A 362 15.15 -14.75 18.37
N TYR A 363 16.17 -15.41 18.92
CA TYR A 363 17.57 -15.01 18.70
C TYR A 363 17.97 -15.00 17.22
N GLU A 364 17.58 -16.03 16.45
CA GLU A 364 17.89 -16.12 15.01
C GLU A 364 17.30 -14.92 14.25
N MET A 365 16.04 -14.56 14.56
CA MET A 365 15.37 -13.40 13.95
C MET A 365 16.03 -12.07 14.38
N ALA A 366 16.40 -11.96 15.65
CA ALA A 366 17.04 -10.75 16.17
C ALA A 366 18.38 -10.47 15.47
N ILE A 367 19.19 -11.49 15.21
CA ILE A 367 20.47 -11.34 14.50
C ILE A 367 20.25 -10.83 13.08
N GLU A 368 19.35 -11.44 12.34
CA GLU A 368 19.10 -11.06 10.94
C GLU A 368 18.53 -9.63 10.84
N LEU A 369 17.56 -9.30 11.68
CA LEU A 369 16.94 -7.98 11.67
C LEU A 369 17.88 -6.86 12.10
N PHE A 370 18.71 -7.11 13.13
CA PHE A 370 19.66 -6.12 13.67
C PHE A 370 21.07 -6.27 13.10
N LEU A 371 21.25 -7.04 12.03
CA LEU A 371 22.56 -7.31 11.41
C LEU A 371 23.40 -6.06 11.16
N PRO A 372 22.89 -4.96 10.56
CA PRO A 372 23.68 -3.76 10.33
C PRO A 372 24.13 -3.08 11.62
N PHE A 373 23.29 -3.06 12.65
CA PHE A 373 23.61 -2.47 13.94
C PHE A 373 24.69 -3.25 14.67
N ILE A 374 24.64 -4.60 14.59
CA ILE A 374 25.66 -5.49 15.15
C ILE A 374 26.98 -5.29 14.43
N ILE A 375 26.97 -5.23 13.08
CA ILE A 375 28.17 -4.98 12.28
C ILE A 375 28.79 -3.62 12.63
N TYR A 376 27.96 -2.57 12.68
CA TYR A 376 28.43 -1.23 13.06
C TYR A 376 29.12 -1.23 14.44
N LYS A 377 28.52 -1.90 15.42
CA LYS A 377 29.07 -1.98 16.77
C LYS A 377 30.38 -2.79 16.82
N LEU A 378 30.47 -3.89 16.07
CA LEU A 378 31.71 -4.67 15.96
C LEU A 378 32.86 -3.88 15.32
N LEU A 379 32.55 -3.03 14.33
CA LEU A 379 33.53 -2.15 13.69
C LEU A 379 33.94 -1.00 14.61
N SER A 380 32.99 -0.35 15.29
CA SER A 380 33.26 0.77 16.19
C SER A 380 34.05 0.37 17.43
N GLN A 381 33.91 -0.88 17.91
CA GLN A 381 34.69 -1.43 19.01
C GLN A 381 36.05 -1.97 18.58
N GLY A 382 36.39 -1.90 17.29
CA GLY A 382 37.68 -2.39 16.78
C GLY A 382 37.85 -3.92 16.73
N LEU A 383 36.76 -4.68 17.01
CA LEU A 383 36.81 -6.15 17.01
C LEU A 383 36.93 -6.74 15.60
N CYS A 384 36.58 -5.96 14.59
CA CYS A 384 36.67 -6.32 13.19
C CYS A 384 37.12 -5.14 12.35
N HIS A 385 37.97 -5.41 11.33
CA HIS A 385 38.42 -4.37 10.37
C HIS A 385 37.63 -4.36 9.06
N SER A 386 36.79 -5.36 8.82
CA SER A 386 36.00 -5.44 7.59
C SER A 386 34.61 -6.04 7.81
N ILE A 387 33.65 -5.58 7.01
CA ILE A 387 32.26 -6.09 7.02
C ILE A 387 32.21 -7.60 6.75
N LYS A 388 33.10 -8.11 5.85
CA LYS A 388 33.18 -9.54 5.53
C LYS A 388 33.59 -10.39 6.73
N LYS A 389 34.56 -9.88 7.54
CA LYS A 389 35.01 -10.55 8.78
C LYS A 389 33.92 -10.50 9.85
N ALA A 390 33.24 -9.35 10.01
CA ALA A 390 32.10 -9.19 10.93
C ALA A 390 30.96 -10.19 10.64
N LYS A 391 30.55 -10.33 9.38
CA LYS A 391 29.55 -11.32 8.98
C LYS A 391 29.96 -12.76 9.32
N LYS A 392 31.20 -13.12 9.08
CA LYS A 392 31.73 -14.47 9.45
C LYS A 392 31.64 -14.73 10.96
N ILE A 393 31.99 -13.74 11.78
CA ILE A 393 31.91 -13.84 13.24
C ILE A 393 30.48 -13.99 13.71
N ILE A 394 29.55 -13.22 13.13
CA ILE A 394 28.10 -13.30 13.45
C ILE A 394 27.56 -14.71 13.14
N HIS A 395 27.88 -15.26 11.97
CA HIS A 395 27.45 -16.62 11.60
C HIS A 395 28.11 -17.74 12.45
N SER A 396 29.22 -17.47 13.11
CA SER A 396 29.86 -18.46 13.99
C SER A 396 29.19 -18.62 15.36
N ASN A 397 28.09 -17.90 15.62
CA ASN A 397 27.23 -17.97 16.83
C ASN A 397 28.02 -17.95 18.16
N GLN A 398 29.03 -17.10 18.28
CA GLN A 398 29.80 -16.96 19.50
C GLN A 398 28.94 -16.36 20.65
N PRO A 399 29.11 -16.81 21.90
CA PRO A 399 28.37 -16.30 23.06
C PRO A 399 28.43 -14.78 23.24
N PHE A 400 29.55 -14.18 22.81
CA PHE A 400 29.76 -12.74 22.82
C PHE A 400 28.71 -11.97 21.97
N ILE A 401 28.26 -12.53 20.84
CA ILE A 401 27.28 -11.91 19.99
C ILE A 401 25.92 -11.81 20.68
N TRP A 402 25.57 -12.77 21.54
CA TRP A 402 24.39 -12.72 22.37
C TRP A 402 24.38 -11.46 23.26
N TYR A 403 25.49 -11.16 23.92
CA TYR A 403 25.59 -9.98 24.78
C TYR A 403 25.50 -8.68 23.98
N LEU A 404 26.18 -8.60 22.84
CA LEU A 404 26.11 -7.44 21.95
C LEU A 404 24.68 -7.21 21.44
N THR A 405 24.03 -8.28 21.00
CA THR A 405 22.65 -8.21 20.51
C THR A 405 21.70 -7.77 21.63
N LYS A 406 21.86 -8.30 22.85
CA LYS A 406 21.06 -7.91 24.00
C LYS A 406 21.22 -6.41 24.33
N GLU A 407 22.46 -5.89 24.27
CA GLU A 407 22.73 -4.47 24.50
C GLU A 407 22.12 -3.56 23.41
N ILE A 408 22.14 -3.99 22.14
CA ILE A 408 21.51 -3.25 21.04
C ILE A 408 19.98 -3.25 21.20
N LEU A 409 19.39 -4.40 21.50
CA LEU A 409 17.97 -4.57 21.67
C LEU A 409 17.40 -3.71 22.80
N SER A 410 18.13 -3.53 23.90
CA SER A 410 17.68 -2.69 25.03
C SER A 410 17.48 -1.21 24.65
N LYS A 411 18.07 -0.76 23.55
CA LYS A 411 18.01 0.63 23.07
C LYS A 411 16.98 0.85 21.95
N HIS A 412 16.57 -0.23 21.27
CA HIS A 412 15.73 -0.16 20.08
C HIS A 412 14.37 -0.85 20.32
N PRO A 413 13.25 -0.10 20.32
CA PRO A 413 11.93 -0.69 20.35
C PRO A 413 11.64 -1.41 19.02
N ILE A 414 10.75 -2.39 19.05
CA ILE A 414 10.26 -3.05 17.84
C ILE A 414 8.75 -2.88 17.75
N ILE A 415 8.24 -2.92 16.53
CA ILE A 415 6.81 -2.80 16.24
C ILE A 415 6.30 -4.18 15.83
N LEU A 416 5.23 -4.64 16.46
CA LEU A 416 4.51 -5.85 16.11
C LEU A 416 3.22 -5.51 15.39
N ASN A 417 2.91 -6.27 14.35
CA ASN A 417 1.68 -6.16 13.59
C ASN A 417 1.09 -7.54 13.29
N ARG A 418 -0.23 -7.70 13.48
CA ARG A 418 -0.98 -8.88 13.05
C ARG A 418 -1.88 -8.52 11.88
N ALA A 419 -1.83 -9.27 10.79
CA ALA A 419 -2.78 -9.18 9.70
C ALA A 419 -4.01 -10.07 9.96
N PRO A 420 -5.26 -9.58 9.71
CA PRO A 420 -5.58 -8.25 9.19
C PRO A 420 -5.54 -7.15 10.26
N THR A 421 -5.01 -5.98 9.92
CA THR A 421 -5.02 -4.81 10.82
C THR A 421 -6.37 -4.14 10.74
N LEU A 422 -7.25 -4.40 11.73
CA LEU A 422 -8.62 -3.90 11.74
C LEU A 422 -8.74 -2.48 12.30
N HIS A 423 -7.85 -2.12 13.23
CA HIS A 423 -7.83 -0.84 13.93
C HIS A 423 -6.40 -0.47 14.34
N ARG A 424 -6.17 0.76 14.80
CA ARG A 424 -4.83 1.27 15.10
C ARG A 424 -4.06 0.45 16.15
N LEU A 425 -4.76 -0.20 17.09
CA LEU A 425 -4.14 -1.04 18.12
C LEU A 425 -3.66 -2.40 17.60
N GLY A 426 -3.94 -2.75 16.34
CA GLY A 426 -3.33 -3.89 15.64
C GLY A 426 -1.85 -3.67 15.29
N VAL A 427 -1.31 -2.48 15.59
CA VAL A 427 0.11 -2.13 15.48
C VAL A 427 0.54 -1.51 16.80
N GLN A 428 1.39 -2.21 17.54
CA GLN A 428 1.91 -1.75 18.82
C GLN A 428 3.42 -1.97 18.92
N ALA A 429 4.06 -1.17 19.76
CA ALA A 429 5.49 -1.27 20.01
C ALA A 429 5.79 -1.97 21.34
N PHE A 430 6.93 -2.63 21.37
CA PHE A 430 7.42 -3.37 22.53
C PHE A 430 8.94 -3.25 22.66
N ASP A 431 9.43 -3.38 23.85
CA ASP A 431 10.86 -3.55 24.14
C ASP A 431 11.21 -5.05 23.96
N PRO A 432 12.12 -5.38 23.03
CA PRO A 432 12.44 -6.77 22.73
C PRO A 432 13.32 -7.41 23.80
N VAL A 433 12.96 -8.62 24.19
CA VAL A 433 13.77 -9.49 25.07
C VAL A 433 14.14 -10.73 24.28
N LEU A 434 15.42 -11.11 24.30
CA LEU A 434 15.90 -12.31 23.61
C LEU A 434 15.36 -13.58 24.27
N VAL A 435 14.74 -14.42 23.46
CA VAL A 435 14.24 -15.73 23.89
C VAL A 435 14.83 -16.86 23.07
N LYS A 436 14.92 -18.03 23.69
CA LYS A 436 15.29 -19.26 23.02
C LYS A 436 14.09 -19.80 22.24
N GLY A 437 14.33 -20.38 21.08
CA GLY A 437 13.28 -20.90 20.21
C GLY A 437 13.10 -20.06 18.95
N ARG A 438 12.05 -20.32 18.19
CA ARG A 438 11.76 -19.67 16.89
C ARG A 438 10.45 -18.90 16.87
N ALA A 439 9.70 -18.91 17.98
CA ALA A 439 8.43 -18.22 18.10
C ALA A 439 8.56 -16.91 18.88
N ILE A 440 7.78 -15.92 18.51
CA ILE A 440 7.67 -14.65 19.22
C ILE A 440 6.83 -14.86 20.47
N GLN A 441 7.32 -14.43 21.62
CA GLN A 441 6.54 -14.45 22.86
C GLN A 441 5.78 -13.15 23.04
N LEU A 442 4.48 -13.25 23.28
CA LEU A 442 3.58 -12.12 23.44
C LEU A 442 2.89 -12.17 24.80
N HIS A 443 2.75 -11.01 25.44
CA HIS A 443 2.01 -10.93 26.70
C HIS A 443 0.50 -11.19 26.47
N PRO A 444 -0.15 -12.05 27.25
CA PRO A 444 -1.55 -12.42 27.01
C PRO A 444 -2.54 -11.24 27.07
N LEU A 445 -2.26 -10.21 27.85
CA LEU A 445 -3.14 -9.03 27.97
C LEU A 445 -3.23 -8.16 26.72
N VAL A 446 -2.28 -8.24 25.80
CA VAL A 446 -2.32 -7.49 24.54
C VAL A 446 -3.01 -8.26 23.41
N CYS A 447 -3.27 -9.55 23.58
CA CYS A 447 -3.92 -10.38 22.57
C CYS A 447 -5.29 -9.85 22.10
N PRO A 448 -6.18 -9.34 22.96
CA PRO A 448 -7.44 -8.76 22.54
C PRO A 448 -7.27 -7.57 21.59
N ALA A 449 -6.26 -6.71 21.82
CA ALA A 449 -5.96 -5.56 20.97
C ALA A 449 -5.51 -5.99 19.57
N PHE A 450 -4.76 -7.08 19.44
CA PHE A 450 -4.36 -7.66 18.16
C PHE A 450 -5.42 -8.59 17.56
N ASN A 451 -6.46 -8.93 18.30
CA ASN A 451 -7.39 -10.02 17.97
C ASN A 451 -6.61 -11.31 17.63
N ALA A 452 -5.60 -11.63 18.45
CA ALA A 452 -4.67 -12.73 18.23
C ALA A 452 -4.96 -13.88 19.19
N ASP A 453 -4.82 -15.10 18.68
CA ASP A 453 -4.82 -16.33 19.44
C ASP A 453 -3.53 -17.12 19.19
N PHE A 454 -3.31 -18.17 19.96
CA PHE A 454 -2.08 -18.97 19.89
C PHE A 454 -2.30 -20.30 19.17
N ASP A 455 -3.22 -20.34 18.23
CA ASP A 455 -3.54 -21.52 17.42
C ASP A 455 -2.65 -21.70 16.16
N GLY A 456 -1.61 -20.89 16.02
CA GLY A 456 -0.71 -20.86 14.85
C GLY A 456 -0.63 -19.50 14.17
N ASP A 457 -1.22 -18.48 14.78
CA ASP A 457 -1.13 -17.10 14.31
C ASP A 457 0.31 -16.63 14.15
N GLN A 458 0.54 -15.79 13.17
CA GLN A 458 1.83 -15.17 12.90
C GLN A 458 1.73 -13.65 13.03
N MET A 459 2.79 -13.05 13.54
CA MET A 459 2.95 -11.60 13.58
C MET A 459 4.16 -11.14 12.79
N ALA A 460 4.05 -9.97 12.17
CA ALA A 460 5.15 -9.27 11.55
C ALA A 460 5.87 -8.40 12.59
N VAL A 461 7.20 -8.37 12.50
CA VAL A 461 8.09 -7.55 13.30
C VAL A 461 8.72 -6.50 12.41
N HIS A 462 8.74 -5.25 12.83
CA HIS A 462 9.36 -4.14 12.13
C HIS A 462 10.28 -3.36 13.06
N ILE A 463 11.40 -2.86 12.54
CA ILE A 463 12.35 -2.05 13.30
C ILE A 463 12.29 -0.60 12.82
N PRO A 464 11.99 0.37 13.68
CA PRO A 464 12.12 1.79 13.36
C PRO A 464 13.59 2.16 13.25
N LEU A 465 14.00 2.78 12.13
CA LEU A 465 15.41 3.07 11.84
C LEU A 465 15.81 4.49 12.25
N SER A 466 14.99 5.50 11.99
CA SER A 466 15.30 6.89 12.32
C SER A 466 15.04 7.21 13.80
N PHE A 467 15.70 8.24 14.32
CA PHE A 467 15.48 8.70 15.70
C PHE A 467 14.07 9.21 15.91
N GLU A 468 13.51 9.92 14.93
CA GLU A 468 12.13 10.41 14.97
C GLU A 468 11.14 9.26 15.06
N SER A 469 11.33 8.22 14.21
CA SER A 469 10.49 7.02 14.25
C SER A 469 10.60 6.24 15.56
N GLN A 470 11.78 6.20 16.17
CA GLN A 470 11.98 5.56 17.47
C GLN A 470 11.30 6.35 18.60
N LEU A 471 11.36 7.68 18.56
CA LEU A 471 10.66 8.54 19.52
C LEU A 471 9.14 8.39 19.39
N GLU A 472 8.61 8.47 18.18
CA GLU A 472 7.19 8.25 17.91
C GLU A 472 6.73 6.87 18.36
N THR A 473 7.53 5.84 18.11
CA THR A 473 7.28 4.47 18.56
C THR A 473 7.16 4.37 20.08
N ARG A 474 8.05 5.03 20.82
CA ARG A 474 8.03 5.01 22.28
C ARG A 474 6.90 5.86 22.88
N LEU A 475 6.61 7.00 22.29
CA LEU A 475 5.60 7.93 22.83
C LEU A 475 4.17 7.49 22.47
N CYS A 476 3.94 7.10 21.21
CA CYS A 476 2.60 6.84 20.69
C CYS A 476 2.23 5.36 20.60
N LEU A 477 3.18 4.47 20.26
CA LEU A 477 2.87 3.08 19.91
C LEU A 477 3.15 2.08 21.03
N LEU A 478 3.85 2.46 22.10
CA LEU A 478 4.18 1.53 23.18
C LEU A 478 2.90 0.99 23.83
N ALA A 479 2.86 -0.33 24.09
CA ALA A 479 1.65 -0.99 24.59
C ALA A 479 1.08 -0.36 25.89
N PRO A 480 1.88 0.03 26.91
CA PRO A 480 1.37 0.69 28.10
C PRO A 480 0.70 2.05 27.84
N ASN A 481 1.05 2.75 26.74
CA ASN A 481 0.45 4.04 26.42
C ASN A 481 -0.89 3.91 25.69
N ASN A 482 -1.25 2.70 25.25
CA ASN A 482 -2.47 2.41 24.51
C ASN A 482 -3.49 1.60 25.32
N PHE A 483 -3.75 2.04 26.55
CA PHE A 483 -4.64 1.38 27.49
C PHE A 483 -6.13 1.46 27.10
N LEU A 484 -6.53 2.57 26.50
CA LEU A 484 -7.93 2.85 26.20
C LEU A 484 -8.25 2.58 24.73
N SER A 485 -9.42 2.01 24.49
CA SER A 485 -9.97 1.87 23.13
C SER A 485 -10.32 3.25 22.57
N PRO A 486 -9.82 3.61 21.36
CA PRO A 486 -10.15 4.89 20.75
C PRO A 486 -11.61 5.00 20.31
N ALA A 487 -12.32 3.87 20.18
CA ALA A 487 -13.71 3.84 19.74
C ALA A 487 -14.70 4.01 20.91
N THR A 488 -14.47 3.30 22.03
CA THR A 488 -15.41 3.23 23.15
C THR A 488 -14.93 3.98 24.40
N GLY A 489 -13.62 4.29 24.48
CA GLY A 489 -13.01 4.85 25.68
C GLY A 489 -12.83 3.85 26.83
N GLU A 490 -13.22 2.60 26.65
CA GLU A 490 -13.06 1.55 27.65
C GLU A 490 -11.65 0.97 27.68
N PRO A 491 -11.19 0.41 28.83
CA PRO A 491 -9.89 -0.24 28.89
C PRO A 491 -9.83 -1.47 27.98
N ASN A 492 -8.82 -1.52 27.12
CA ASN A 492 -8.57 -2.68 26.25
C ASN A 492 -7.90 -3.83 26.97
N ILE A 493 -7.17 -3.53 28.04
CA ILE A 493 -6.43 -4.51 28.82
C ILE A 493 -7.34 -5.00 29.93
N GLN A 494 -7.93 -6.17 29.70
CA GLN A 494 -8.81 -6.83 30.67
C GLN A 494 -8.25 -8.22 30.99
N PRO A 495 -8.42 -8.70 32.22
CA PRO A 495 -8.03 -10.05 32.59
C PRO A 495 -8.65 -11.08 31.65
N SER A 496 -7.82 -11.96 31.10
CA SER A 496 -8.29 -13.06 30.25
C SER A 496 -8.92 -14.18 31.05
N GLN A 497 -9.62 -15.12 30.39
CA GLN A 497 -10.31 -16.23 31.01
C GLN A 497 -9.43 -17.02 32.01
N ASP A 498 -8.20 -17.32 31.66
CA ASP A 498 -7.24 -18.05 32.51
C ASP A 498 -6.82 -17.24 33.74
N MET A 499 -6.69 -15.92 33.61
CA MET A 499 -6.40 -15.04 34.74
C MET A 499 -7.56 -14.99 35.71
N ILE A 500 -8.80 -14.91 35.23
CA ILE A 500 -10.02 -14.94 36.03
C ILE A 500 -10.12 -16.28 36.77
N LEU A 501 -9.84 -17.39 36.08
CA LEU A 501 -9.79 -18.71 36.69
C LEU A 501 -8.71 -18.79 37.78
N GLY A 502 -7.56 -18.21 37.55
CA GLY A 502 -6.46 -18.10 38.50
C GLY A 502 -6.85 -17.29 39.76
N PHE A 503 -7.48 -16.13 39.58
CA PHE A 503 -8.01 -15.34 40.70
C PHE A 503 -9.10 -16.08 41.48
N TYR A 504 -10.02 -16.73 40.79
CA TYR A 504 -11.03 -17.58 41.43
C TYR A 504 -10.38 -18.67 42.25
N TYR A 505 -9.43 -19.41 41.69
CA TYR A 505 -8.71 -20.46 42.41
C TYR A 505 -7.95 -19.91 43.62
N LEU A 506 -7.27 -18.79 43.50
CA LEU A 506 -6.50 -18.16 44.58
C LEU A 506 -7.41 -17.70 45.73
N THR A 507 -8.62 -17.22 45.44
CA THR A 507 -9.53 -16.64 46.42
C THR A 507 -10.57 -17.63 46.99
N THR A 508 -10.59 -18.87 46.47
CA THR A 508 -11.52 -19.91 46.94
C THR A 508 -11.25 -20.31 48.41
N HIS A 509 -12.31 -20.48 49.19
CA HIS A 509 -12.21 -20.78 50.62
C HIS A 509 -12.93 -22.07 51.06
N ASN A 510 -13.45 -22.87 50.18
CA ASN A 510 -14.36 -23.96 50.44
C ASN A 510 -13.70 -25.34 50.64
N ARG A 511 -12.50 -25.42 51.25
CA ARG A 511 -11.82 -26.69 51.51
C ARG A 511 -11.56 -26.89 53.01
N LEU A 512 -12.17 -27.92 53.59
CA LEU A 512 -11.96 -28.33 54.96
C LEU A 512 -10.74 -29.27 55.07
N GLY A 513 -10.11 -29.35 56.27
CA GLY A 513 -9.03 -30.30 56.55
C GLY A 513 -7.67 -29.98 55.97
N LEU A 514 -7.42 -28.75 55.58
CA LEU A 514 -6.12 -28.32 55.06
C LEU A 514 -5.13 -28.01 56.18
N LYS A 515 -3.82 -28.25 55.91
CA LYS A 515 -2.72 -27.95 56.86
C LYS A 515 -2.79 -26.47 57.28
N GLY A 516 -2.80 -26.21 58.59
CA GLY A 516 -2.85 -24.88 59.19
C GLY A 516 -4.22 -24.22 59.21
N ALA A 517 -5.31 -24.97 58.97
CA ALA A 517 -6.66 -24.45 59.07
C ALA A 517 -7.02 -24.04 60.49
N ASN A 518 -7.80 -22.97 60.65
CA ASN A 518 -8.27 -22.37 61.91
C ASN A 518 -7.18 -21.82 62.83
N ASN A 519 -5.94 -21.64 62.39
CA ASN A 519 -4.89 -20.98 63.15
C ASN A 519 -5.14 -19.47 63.24
N TYR A 520 -4.69 -18.86 64.35
CA TYR A 520 -4.79 -17.42 64.60
C TYR A 520 -3.43 -16.76 64.35
N PHE A 521 -3.43 -15.65 63.65
CA PHE A 521 -2.24 -14.88 63.32
C PHE A 521 -2.39 -13.42 63.76
N SER A 522 -1.26 -12.82 64.17
CA SER A 522 -1.23 -11.44 64.67
C SER A 522 -1.21 -10.40 63.56
N SER A 523 -0.69 -10.74 62.38
CA SER A 523 -0.56 -9.83 61.24
C SER A 523 -0.58 -10.56 59.88
N PHE A 524 -0.82 -9.82 58.80
CA PHE A 524 -0.73 -10.38 57.42
C PHE A 524 0.69 -10.86 57.08
N GLN A 525 1.71 -10.17 57.59
CA GLN A 525 3.13 -10.55 57.37
C GLN A 525 3.47 -11.91 57.99
N GLU A 526 2.97 -12.19 59.17
CA GLU A 526 3.13 -13.50 59.84
C GLU A 526 2.52 -14.63 59.00
N VAL A 527 1.34 -14.41 58.42
CA VAL A 527 0.70 -15.38 57.53
C VAL A 527 1.56 -15.65 56.28
N LEU A 528 2.14 -14.62 55.68
CA LEU A 528 3.01 -14.77 54.51
C LEU A 528 4.30 -15.54 54.85
N SER A 529 4.90 -15.28 55.99
CA SER A 529 6.07 -16.03 56.49
C SER A 529 5.73 -17.49 56.72
N ALA A 530 4.58 -17.77 57.38
CA ALA A 530 4.09 -19.13 57.61
C ALA A 530 3.76 -19.87 56.30
N TYR A 531 3.27 -19.15 55.28
CA TYR A 531 3.04 -19.69 53.96
C TYR A 531 4.36 -20.03 53.23
N GLN A 532 5.34 -19.14 53.27
CA GLN A 532 6.69 -19.37 52.70
C GLN A 532 7.37 -20.59 53.32
N HIS A 533 7.20 -20.79 54.62
CA HIS A 533 7.69 -21.96 55.34
C HIS A 533 6.84 -23.23 55.15
N LYS A 534 5.86 -23.23 54.23
CA LYS A 534 4.97 -24.37 53.92
C LYS A 534 4.17 -24.90 55.09
N GLN A 535 3.94 -24.07 56.10
CA GLN A 535 3.08 -24.40 57.25
C GLN A 535 1.60 -24.25 56.93
N LEU A 536 1.29 -23.40 55.93
CA LEU A 536 -0.05 -23.13 55.43
C LEU A 536 -0.18 -23.54 53.96
N LYS A 537 -1.40 -23.94 53.57
CA LYS A 537 -1.79 -24.04 52.16
C LYS A 537 -2.58 -22.80 51.75
N VAL A 538 -2.60 -22.50 50.44
CA VAL A 538 -3.21 -21.29 49.85
C VAL A 538 -4.67 -21.12 50.28
N HIS A 539 -5.43 -22.23 50.40
CA HIS A 539 -6.87 -22.24 50.69
C HIS A 539 -7.21 -22.52 52.14
N SER A 540 -6.21 -22.60 53.04
CA SER A 540 -6.48 -22.87 54.46
C SER A 540 -7.26 -21.73 55.10
N PRO A 541 -8.43 -21.97 55.70
CA PRO A 541 -9.16 -20.93 56.42
C PRO A 541 -8.39 -20.58 57.70
N ILE A 542 -8.02 -19.33 57.88
CA ILE A 542 -7.25 -18.81 59.00
C ILE A 542 -7.92 -17.58 59.60
N TRP A 543 -7.60 -17.28 60.86
CA TRP A 543 -8.03 -16.08 61.55
C TRP A 543 -6.87 -15.10 61.68
N VAL A 544 -7.04 -13.86 61.16
CA VAL A 544 -6.00 -12.85 61.21
C VAL A 544 -6.52 -11.60 61.91
N ARG A 545 -5.70 -11.06 62.81
CA ARG A 545 -6.00 -9.82 63.51
C ARG A 545 -5.97 -8.67 62.49
N TYR A 546 -7.02 -7.86 62.53
CA TYR A 546 -7.16 -6.68 61.67
C TYR A 546 -7.22 -5.41 62.53
N SER A 547 -6.37 -4.40 62.23
CA SER A 547 -6.19 -3.23 63.06
C SER A 547 -7.25 -2.13 62.83
N ASN A 548 -7.78 -2.02 61.62
CA ASN A 548 -8.74 -0.98 61.28
C ASN A 548 -10.16 -1.42 61.61
N GLU A 549 -10.98 -0.50 62.13
CA GLU A 549 -12.36 -0.78 62.47
C GLU A 549 -13.17 -1.07 61.20
N LEU A 550 -13.80 -2.23 61.14
CA LEU A 550 -14.67 -2.60 60.02
C LEU A 550 -16.09 -2.12 60.32
N ILE A 551 -16.69 -1.47 59.37
CA ILE A 551 -18.12 -1.15 59.39
C ILE A 551 -18.87 -2.48 59.25
N LEU A 552 -19.76 -2.77 60.22
CA LEU A 552 -20.58 -3.97 60.21
C LEU A 552 -21.62 -3.84 59.08
N ASP A 553 -21.41 -4.58 58.00
CA ASP A 553 -22.44 -4.72 56.97
C ASP A 553 -23.59 -5.57 57.47
N ASN A 554 -24.82 -5.23 57.12
CA ASN A 554 -26.06 -5.97 57.44
C ASN A 554 -26.07 -7.42 56.92
N LYS A 555 -25.03 -7.86 56.21
CA LYS A 555 -24.85 -9.22 55.67
C LYS A 555 -24.08 -10.17 56.61
N LEU A 556 -23.55 -9.67 57.71
CA LEU A 556 -22.83 -10.51 58.69
C LEU A 556 -23.82 -11.19 59.59
N GLU A 557 -24.00 -12.51 59.40
CA GLU A 557 -24.85 -13.34 60.30
C GLU A 557 -24.21 -13.45 61.65
N PHE A 558 -24.92 -12.94 62.65
CA PHE A 558 -24.57 -13.07 64.08
C PHE A 558 -24.81 -14.50 64.54
N ILE A 559 -23.80 -15.14 65.17
CA ILE A 559 -23.91 -16.50 65.65
C ILE A 559 -24.19 -16.52 67.18
N LYS A 560 -23.28 -15.92 67.97
CA LYS A 560 -23.41 -15.88 69.44
C LYS A 560 -22.50 -14.85 70.08
N THR A 561 -22.85 -14.42 71.29
CA THR A 561 -22.00 -13.64 72.19
C THR A 561 -21.53 -14.51 73.34
N ILE A 562 -20.22 -14.48 73.60
CA ILE A 562 -19.59 -15.15 74.74
C ILE A 562 -19.02 -14.09 75.68
N ILE A 563 -19.37 -14.14 76.94
CA ILE A 563 -18.78 -13.29 77.96
C ILE A 563 -17.53 -14.01 78.50
N ILE A 564 -16.34 -13.41 78.33
CA ILE A 564 -15.04 -14.02 78.66
C ILE A 564 -14.55 -13.53 80.00
N ASN A 565 -14.93 -12.83 80.72
CA ASN A 565 -14.74 -12.37 82.13
C ASN A 565 -15.71 -11.21 82.37
N ASN A 566 -15.94 -10.83 83.56
CA ASN A 566 -16.94 -9.81 83.88
C ASN A 566 -16.81 -8.45 83.11
N ASN A 567 -15.74 -8.23 82.40
CA ASN A 567 -15.47 -6.93 81.67
C ASN A 567 -15.30 -7.06 80.18
N ARG A 568 -15.46 -8.22 79.48
CA ARG A 568 -15.19 -8.39 78.03
C ARG A 568 -16.24 -9.28 77.36
N LYS A 569 -16.72 -8.85 76.21
CA LYS A 569 -17.67 -9.61 75.35
C LYS A 569 -16.99 -10.00 74.08
N LEU A 570 -17.20 -11.23 73.63
CA LEU A 570 -16.75 -11.71 72.29
C LEU A 570 -18.01 -11.95 71.46
N HIS A 571 -18.16 -11.15 70.45
CA HIS A 571 -19.18 -11.30 69.41
C HIS A 571 -18.61 -12.15 68.28
N ILE A 572 -19.27 -13.26 67.96
CA ILE A 572 -18.85 -14.18 66.88
C ILE A 572 -19.88 -14.09 65.78
N TYR A 573 -19.37 -13.72 64.63
CA TYR A 573 -20.04 -13.72 63.31
C TYR A 573 -19.43 -14.80 62.41
N ASN A 574 -20.07 -15.17 61.32
CA ASN A 574 -19.57 -16.20 60.41
C ASN A 574 -18.10 -15.99 59.97
N ASN A 575 -17.72 -14.77 59.67
CA ASN A 575 -16.38 -14.43 59.15
C ASN A 575 -15.64 -13.38 60.02
N LEU A 576 -16.19 -12.98 61.16
CA LEU A 576 -15.63 -11.94 62.01
C LEU A 576 -15.76 -12.33 63.48
N GLN A 577 -14.72 -12.12 64.26
CA GLN A 577 -14.76 -12.21 65.74
C GLN A 577 -14.36 -10.87 66.31
N ARG A 578 -15.22 -10.26 67.15
CA ARG A 578 -15.00 -8.97 67.77
C ARG A 578 -14.94 -9.12 69.27
N LYS A 579 -13.88 -8.65 69.86
CA LYS A 579 -13.70 -8.57 71.27
C LYS A 579 -13.88 -7.14 71.77
N GLU A 580 -14.87 -6.86 72.56
CA GLU A 580 -15.26 -5.55 73.06
C GLU A 580 -15.27 -5.48 74.60
N THR A 581 -15.09 -4.25 75.12
CA THR A 581 -15.35 -3.99 76.53
C THR A 581 -16.85 -3.96 76.78
N LEU A 582 -17.31 -3.98 78.07
CA LEU A 582 -18.72 -3.82 78.42
C LEU A 582 -19.31 -2.49 77.88
N GLU A 583 -18.47 -1.48 77.75
CA GLU A 583 -18.82 -0.14 77.27
C GLU A 583 -18.90 -0.06 75.74
N GLY A 584 -18.70 -1.18 75.00
CA GLY A 584 -18.78 -1.22 73.58
C GLY A 584 -17.47 -0.79 72.82
N LYS A 585 -16.35 -0.56 73.50
CA LYS A 585 -15.09 -0.22 72.90
C LYS A 585 -14.39 -1.43 72.30
N LEU A 586 -14.04 -1.39 71.04
CA LEU A 586 -13.36 -2.46 70.32
C LEU A 586 -11.95 -2.69 70.90
N LEU A 587 -11.60 -3.89 71.30
CA LEU A 587 -10.28 -4.27 71.79
C LEU A 587 -9.45 -4.97 70.69
N VAL A 588 -10.02 -5.99 70.07
CA VAL A 588 -9.37 -6.78 69.02
C VAL A 588 -10.44 -7.37 68.09
N GLN A 589 -10.14 -7.40 66.83
CA GLN A 589 -10.98 -8.11 65.87
C GLN A 589 -10.15 -9.07 65.02
N TYR A 590 -10.74 -10.19 64.67
CA TYR A 590 -10.17 -11.20 63.82
C TYR A 590 -11.08 -11.45 62.62
N ILE A 591 -10.49 -11.48 61.43
CA ILE A 591 -11.20 -11.77 60.20
C ILE A 591 -10.84 -13.19 59.76
N ARG A 592 -11.84 -13.95 59.35
CA ARG A 592 -11.64 -15.26 58.73
C ARG A 592 -11.31 -15.07 57.25
N THR A 593 -10.13 -15.51 56.85
CA THR A 593 -9.65 -15.35 55.47
C THR A 593 -8.79 -16.54 55.05
N THR A 594 -8.21 -16.48 53.86
CA THR A 594 -7.25 -17.49 53.38
C THR A 594 -5.93 -16.82 53.01
N PRO A 595 -4.78 -17.54 53.07
CA PRO A 595 -3.49 -17.00 52.64
C PRO A 595 -3.52 -16.47 51.21
N GLY A 596 -4.25 -17.12 50.28
CA GLY A 596 -4.40 -16.66 48.89
C GLY A 596 -5.06 -15.28 48.77
N ARG A 597 -6.10 -14.99 49.58
CA ARG A 597 -6.73 -13.65 49.62
C ARG A 597 -5.77 -12.59 50.18
N ILE A 598 -4.96 -12.94 51.16
CA ILE A 598 -3.97 -12.03 51.77
C ILE A 598 -2.88 -11.69 50.73
N ILE A 599 -2.36 -12.68 50.01
CA ILE A 599 -1.36 -12.47 48.92
C ILE A 599 -1.94 -11.51 47.87
N PHE A 600 -3.17 -11.76 47.42
CA PHE A 600 -3.81 -10.91 46.44
C PHE A 600 -4.03 -9.47 46.95
N ASN A 601 -4.52 -9.32 48.19
CA ASN A 601 -4.75 -8.01 48.80
C ASN A 601 -3.44 -7.24 49.03
N GLN A 602 -2.34 -7.94 49.37
CA GLN A 602 -1.03 -7.31 49.51
C GLN A 602 -0.54 -6.76 48.16
N CYS A 603 -0.64 -7.53 47.09
CA CYS A 603 -0.28 -7.03 45.77
C CYS A 603 -1.07 -5.76 45.37
N LEU A 604 -2.36 -5.72 45.68
CA LEU A 604 -3.20 -4.53 45.46
C LEU A 604 -2.75 -3.33 46.30
N ASN A 605 -2.47 -3.55 47.58
CA ASN A 605 -2.04 -2.47 48.50
C ASN A 605 -0.67 -1.93 48.10
N ASP A 606 0.27 -2.77 47.66
CA ASP A 606 1.58 -2.35 47.19
C ASP A 606 1.48 -1.45 45.94
N ILE A 607 0.47 -1.71 45.09
CA ILE A 607 0.21 -0.87 43.89
C ILE A 607 -0.48 0.44 44.28
N LEU A 608 -1.43 0.42 45.20
CA LEU A 608 -2.21 1.61 45.58
C LEU A 608 -1.41 2.59 46.44
N ASN A 609 -0.38 2.12 47.16
CA ASN A 609 0.48 2.93 48.02
C ASN A 609 1.74 3.46 47.35
N ASN A 610 2.05 2.96 46.13
CA ASN A 610 3.09 3.50 45.25
C ASN A 610 2.47 4.44 44.20
#